data_283659413363dba3ed1cdc8eb38c5454
#
_entry.id   283659413363dba3ed1cdc8eb38c5454
#
_cell.length_a   1.000
_cell.length_b   1.000
_cell.length_c   1.000
_cell.angle_alpha   90.00
_cell.angle_beta   90.00
_cell.angle_gamma   90.00
#
_symmetry.space_group_name_H-M   'P 1'
#
loop_
_entity.id
_entity.type
_entity.pdbx_description
1 polymer ?
#
loop_
_entity_poly.entity_id
_entity_poly.type
_entity_poly.pdbx_seq_one_letter_code
_entity_poly.pdbx_strand_id
1 'polypeptide(L)'
;MIYLQLLWVYLKIGMFGFGGGYAMLSLIQHEIVDIHHWLTPQQFTDVVAISQMTPGPIGINSATYVGYAVTQSVWGAVLATVAVCLPSFILVLLISYFFAKCKDNKYIKAAMSGLLPMSVALIASAALLMMNRENFMDYKSIGIFAAAFLVTWKWNLHPILLLSLIHI
;
A
#
# COMPACT_ATOMS: atom_id res chain seq x y z
N MET A 1 21.61 13.55 14.69
CA MET A 1 20.56 14.30 13.93
C MET A 1 19.83 13.44 12.92
N ILE A 2 20.49 12.51 12.21
CA ILE A 2 19.87 11.71 11.14
C ILE A 2 18.68 10.87 11.61
N TYR A 3 18.74 10.24 12.79
CA TYR A 3 17.64 9.42 13.32
C TYR A 3 16.36 10.23 13.57
N LEU A 4 16.49 11.49 14.04
CA LEU A 4 15.34 12.37 14.30
C LEU A 4 14.69 12.81 12.98
N GLN A 5 15.51 13.12 11.98
CA GLN A 5 15.02 13.44 10.64
C GLN A 5 14.32 12.24 9.99
N LEU A 6 14.92 11.05 10.10
CA LEU A 6 14.35 9.81 9.61
C LEU A 6 13.00 9.50 10.28
N LEU A 7 12.92 9.64 11.60
CA LEU A 7 11.68 9.49 12.35
C LEU A 7 10.59 10.45 11.81
N TRP A 8 10.91 11.74 11.67
CA TRP A 8 9.95 12.74 11.24
C TRP A 8 9.45 12.51 9.81
N VAL A 9 10.37 12.18 8.91
CA VAL A 9 10.03 11.89 7.51
C VAL A 9 9.11 10.69 7.41
N TYR A 10 9.41 9.59 8.10
CA TYR A 10 8.58 8.40 8.06
C TYR A 10 7.26 8.54 8.82
N LEU A 11 7.18 9.39 9.85
CA LEU A 11 5.90 9.79 10.44
C LEU A 11 5.02 10.54 9.43
N LYS A 12 5.59 11.48 8.67
CA LYS A 12 4.87 12.17 7.58
C LYS A 12 4.37 11.17 6.52
N ILE A 13 5.26 10.30 6.06
CA ILE A 13 4.93 9.29 5.06
C ILE A 13 3.82 8.36 5.56
N GLY A 14 3.89 7.90 6.81
CA GLY A 14 2.86 7.06 7.43
C GLY A 14 1.52 7.75 7.63
N MET A 15 1.52 9.09 7.80
CA MET A 15 0.31 9.89 7.95
C MET A 15 -0.35 10.22 6.61
N PHE A 16 0.43 10.50 5.57
CA PHE A 16 -0.05 10.98 4.28
C PHE A 16 0.05 9.96 3.15
N GLY A 17 0.60 8.78 3.41
CA GLY A 17 0.77 7.70 2.45
C GLY A 17 -0.53 6.98 2.09
N PHE A 18 -1.53 7.71 1.60
CA PHE A 18 -2.79 7.15 1.14
C PHE A 18 -2.69 6.63 -0.31
N GLY A 19 -3.49 5.64 -0.67
CA GLY A 19 -3.63 5.19 -2.05
C GLY A 19 -2.91 3.89 -2.43
N GLY A 20 -2.21 3.25 -1.47
CA GLY A 20 -1.55 1.96 -1.69
C GLY A 20 -0.09 2.06 -2.11
N GLY A 21 0.55 0.90 -2.38
CA GLY A 21 2.00 0.76 -2.50
C GLY A 21 2.69 1.72 -3.47
N TYR A 22 2.18 1.89 -4.68
CA TYR A 22 2.81 2.74 -5.69
C TYR A 22 2.65 4.24 -5.42
N ALA A 23 1.50 4.68 -4.92
CA ALA A 23 1.31 6.09 -4.55
C ALA A 23 2.21 6.49 -3.38
N MET A 24 2.39 5.59 -2.41
CA MET A 24 3.31 5.79 -1.29
C MET A 24 4.77 5.87 -1.75
N LEU A 25 5.16 5.11 -2.79
CA LEU A 25 6.52 5.16 -3.33
C LEU A 25 6.88 6.54 -3.89
N SER A 26 5.94 7.22 -4.56
CA SER A 26 6.17 8.59 -5.05
C SER A 26 6.46 9.56 -3.91
N LEU A 27 5.72 9.44 -2.81
CA LEU A 27 5.93 10.26 -1.62
C LEU A 27 7.28 9.96 -0.96
N ILE A 28 7.63 8.68 -0.87
CA ILE A 28 8.93 8.24 -0.33
C ILE A 28 10.07 8.77 -1.19
N GLN A 29 9.97 8.64 -2.52
CA GLN A 29 10.97 9.15 -3.45
C GLN A 29 11.17 10.64 -3.27
N HIS A 30 10.08 11.40 -3.26
CA HIS A 30 10.13 12.85 -3.06
C HIS A 30 10.85 13.26 -1.78
N GLU A 31 10.54 12.62 -0.66
CA GLU A 31 11.19 12.93 0.62
C GLU A 31 12.66 12.48 0.66
N ILE A 32 12.97 11.27 0.20
CA ILE A 32 14.29 10.64 0.39
C ILE A 32 15.30 11.10 -0.68
N VAL A 33 14.85 11.26 -1.92
CA VAL A 33 15.72 11.59 -3.06
C VAL A 33 15.72 13.10 -3.33
N ASP A 34 14.52 13.71 -3.46
CA ASP A 34 14.41 15.08 -3.94
C ASP A 34 14.65 16.12 -2.81
N ILE A 35 14.15 15.89 -1.60
CA ILE A 35 14.27 16.84 -0.48
C ILE A 35 15.54 16.60 0.32
N HIS A 36 15.72 15.38 0.80
CA HIS A 36 16.81 15.06 1.73
C HIS A 36 18.08 14.57 1.06
N HIS A 37 18.04 14.18 -0.21
CA HIS A 37 19.18 13.64 -0.97
C HIS A 37 19.91 12.50 -0.25
N TRP A 38 19.17 11.68 0.50
CA TRP A 38 19.76 10.57 1.25
C TRP A 38 20.14 9.40 0.36
N LEU A 39 19.40 9.21 -0.74
CA LEU A 39 19.67 8.21 -1.76
C LEU A 39 19.69 8.86 -3.14
N THR A 40 20.48 8.30 -4.04
CA THR A 40 20.38 8.64 -5.46
C THR A 40 19.13 8.00 -6.07
N PRO A 41 18.61 8.51 -7.21
CA PRO A 41 17.48 7.88 -7.91
C PRO A 41 17.70 6.41 -8.22
N GLN A 42 18.94 6.03 -8.58
CA GLN A 42 19.29 4.65 -8.86
C GLN A 42 19.20 3.77 -7.62
N GLN A 43 19.79 4.21 -6.50
CA GLN A 43 19.72 3.49 -5.23
C GLN A 43 18.27 3.33 -4.74
N PHE A 44 17.44 4.36 -4.95
CA PHE A 44 16.03 4.27 -4.62
C PHE A 44 15.30 3.22 -5.47
N THR A 45 15.61 3.15 -6.78
CA THR A 45 15.06 2.11 -7.66
C THR A 45 15.43 0.71 -7.19
N ASP A 46 16.67 0.51 -6.75
CA ASP A 46 17.12 -0.78 -6.21
C ASP A 46 16.36 -1.14 -4.92
N VAL A 47 16.15 -0.16 -4.02
CA VAL A 47 15.35 -0.35 -2.80
C VAL A 47 13.91 -0.74 -3.14
N VAL A 48 13.30 -0.10 -4.14
CA VAL A 48 11.94 -0.41 -4.59
C VAL A 48 11.88 -1.84 -5.15
N ALA A 49 12.83 -2.22 -6.00
CA ALA A 49 12.89 -3.58 -6.56
C ALA A 49 12.99 -4.65 -5.46
N ILE A 50 13.88 -4.46 -4.48
CA ILE A 50 14.02 -5.38 -3.34
C ILE A 50 12.73 -5.41 -2.51
N SER A 51 12.10 -4.25 -2.29
CA SER A 51 10.85 -4.15 -1.52
C SER A 51 9.70 -4.89 -2.18
N GLN A 52 9.66 -4.94 -3.51
CA GLN A 52 8.66 -5.71 -4.27
C GLN A 52 8.91 -7.22 -4.23
N MET A 53 10.17 -7.64 -4.16
CA MET A 53 10.53 -9.06 -4.03
C MET A 53 10.33 -9.60 -2.61
N THR A 54 10.30 -8.73 -1.62
CA THR A 54 10.11 -9.10 -0.21
C THR A 54 8.63 -9.24 0.10
N PRO A 55 8.16 -10.37 0.68
CA PRO A 55 6.76 -10.52 1.04
C PRO A 55 6.35 -9.52 2.12
N GLY A 56 5.30 -8.73 1.84
CA GLY A 56 4.79 -7.71 2.77
C GLY A 56 4.41 -6.40 2.08
N PRO A 57 3.91 -5.41 2.84
CA PRO A 57 3.56 -4.11 2.30
C PRO A 57 4.81 -3.36 1.81
N ILE A 58 4.81 -2.96 0.53
CA ILE A 58 5.94 -2.30 -0.13
C ILE A 58 6.42 -1.07 0.65
N GLY A 59 5.50 -0.25 1.16
CA GLY A 59 5.85 0.95 1.94
C GLY A 59 6.59 0.64 3.24
N ILE A 60 6.25 -0.45 3.93
CA ILE A 60 6.93 -0.89 5.15
C ILE A 60 8.29 -1.49 4.80
N ASN A 61 8.36 -2.34 3.78
CA ASN A 61 9.61 -2.92 3.32
C ASN A 61 10.60 -1.83 2.89
N SER A 62 10.15 -0.86 2.08
CA SER A 62 10.99 0.27 1.65
C SER A 62 11.47 1.11 2.84
N ALA A 63 10.62 1.35 3.85
CA ALA A 63 11.03 2.06 5.05
C ALA A 63 12.17 1.35 5.79
N THR A 64 12.08 0.03 5.91
CA THR A 64 13.12 -0.80 6.53
C THR A 64 14.45 -0.69 5.77
N TYR A 65 14.41 -0.83 4.44
CA TYR A 65 15.61 -0.76 3.61
C TYR A 65 16.23 0.64 3.58
N VAL A 66 15.41 1.67 3.39
CA VAL A 66 15.90 3.06 3.42
C VAL A 66 16.49 3.40 4.79
N GLY A 67 15.81 3.02 5.88
CA GLY A 67 16.30 3.23 7.23
C GLY A 67 17.69 2.62 7.46
N TYR A 68 17.90 1.41 6.95
CA TYR A 68 19.23 0.77 6.99
C TYR A 68 20.22 1.48 6.07
N ALA A 69 19.86 1.75 4.82
CA ALA A 69 20.75 2.35 3.83
C ALA A 69 21.27 3.73 4.26
N VAL A 70 20.41 4.55 4.88
CA VAL A 70 20.73 5.91 5.31
C VAL A 70 21.57 5.93 6.59
N THR A 71 21.33 5.02 7.53
CA THR A 71 21.99 5.02 8.85
C THR A 71 23.12 4.00 8.95
N GLN A 72 23.22 3.04 8.02
CA GLN A 72 24.10 1.88 8.07
C GLN A 72 23.94 1.09 9.38
N SER A 73 22.74 1.11 9.96
CA SER A 73 22.43 0.52 11.25
C SER A 73 21.06 -0.14 11.27
N VAL A 74 20.98 -1.28 11.93
CA VAL A 74 19.72 -1.98 12.19
C VAL A 74 18.73 -1.10 12.96
N TRP A 75 19.23 -0.24 13.85
CA TRP A 75 18.38 0.69 14.60
C TRP A 75 17.69 1.72 13.71
N GLY A 76 18.33 2.15 12.62
CA GLY A 76 17.67 3.02 11.63
C GLY A 76 16.55 2.30 10.89
N ALA A 77 16.75 1.04 10.53
CA ALA A 77 15.71 0.22 9.92
C ALA A 77 14.50 0.06 10.85
N VAL A 78 14.74 -0.30 12.11
CA VAL A 78 13.67 -0.45 13.11
C VAL A 78 12.92 0.88 13.32
N LEU A 79 13.66 1.98 13.46
CA LEU A 79 13.08 3.29 13.68
C LEU A 79 12.17 3.72 12.51
N ALA A 80 12.65 3.59 11.28
CA ALA A 80 11.88 3.96 10.09
C ALA A 80 10.61 3.11 9.95
N THR A 81 10.72 1.80 10.20
CA THR A 81 9.61 0.85 10.15
C THR A 81 8.55 1.17 11.21
N VAL A 82 8.97 1.43 12.45
CA VAL A 82 8.04 1.82 13.52
C VAL A 82 7.41 3.16 13.22
N ALA A 83 8.18 4.13 12.74
CA ALA A 83 7.71 5.46 12.42
C ALA A 83 6.62 5.46 11.33
N VAL A 84 6.77 4.67 10.26
CA VAL A 84 5.76 4.60 9.20
C VAL A 84 4.47 3.92 9.65
N CYS A 85 4.55 2.95 10.57
CA CYS A 85 3.38 2.24 11.09
C CYS A 85 2.63 3.01 12.19
N LEU A 86 3.34 3.84 12.96
CA LEU A 86 2.84 4.47 14.17
C LEU A 86 1.62 5.38 13.94
N PRO A 87 1.56 6.26 12.93
CA PRO A 87 0.38 7.10 12.67
C PRO A 87 -0.87 6.26 12.37
N SER A 88 -0.76 5.27 11.51
CA SER A 88 -1.87 4.37 11.17
C SER A 88 -2.34 3.58 12.39
N PHE A 89 -1.42 3.09 13.21
CA PHE A 89 -1.74 2.39 14.45
C PHE A 89 -2.50 3.28 15.43
N ILE A 90 -2.03 4.51 15.65
CA ILE A 90 -2.72 5.46 16.55
C ILE A 90 -4.11 5.80 16.01
N LEU A 91 -4.24 6.08 14.71
CA LEU A 91 -5.53 6.39 14.09
C LEU A 91 -6.53 5.24 14.26
N VAL A 92 -6.11 4.01 13.99
CA VAL A 92 -6.97 2.84 14.15
C VAL A 92 -7.39 2.63 15.59
N LEU A 93 -6.49 2.80 16.56
CA LEU A 93 -6.81 2.71 17.99
C LEU A 93 -7.81 3.77 18.40
N LEU A 94 -7.61 5.03 18.00
CA LEU A 94 -8.53 6.12 18.31
C LEU A 94 -9.91 5.87 17.72
N ILE A 95 -9.96 5.53 16.42
CA ILE A 95 -11.23 5.23 15.75
C ILE A 95 -11.93 4.06 16.43
N SER A 96 -11.23 2.96 16.75
CA SER A 96 -11.79 1.79 17.41
C SER A 96 -12.37 2.14 18.79
N TYR A 97 -11.62 2.92 19.56
CA TYR A 97 -12.08 3.35 20.90
C TYR A 97 -13.33 4.22 20.83
N PHE A 98 -13.34 5.24 19.96
CA PHE A 98 -14.50 6.10 19.79
C PHE A 98 -15.68 5.36 19.16
N PHE A 99 -15.43 4.49 18.20
CA PHE A 99 -16.47 3.70 17.54
C PHE A 99 -17.18 2.77 18.53
N ALA A 100 -16.45 2.12 19.43
CA ALA A 100 -17.03 1.27 20.46
C ALA A 100 -18.02 2.02 21.38
N LYS A 101 -17.74 3.31 21.65
CA LYS A 101 -18.64 4.17 22.44
C LYS A 101 -19.82 4.73 21.66
N CYS A 102 -19.66 4.92 20.36
CA CYS A 102 -20.64 5.66 19.55
C CYS A 102 -21.36 4.79 18.51
N LYS A 103 -21.20 3.46 18.56
CA LYS A 103 -21.77 2.52 17.58
C LYS A 103 -23.28 2.63 17.38
N ASP A 104 -24.01 3.09 18.42
CA ASP A 104 -25.47 3.24 18.37
C ASP A 104 -25.93 4.60 17.83
N ASN A 105 -25.00 5.52 17.59
CA ASN A 105 -25.31 6.82 17.02
C ASN A 105 -25.74 6.67 15.55
N LYS A 106 -26.91 7.27 15.21
CA LYS A 106 -27.49 7.22 13.86
C LYS A 106 -26.58 7.81 12.78
N TYR A 107 -25.78 8.81 13.10
CA TYR A 107 -24.87 9.45 12.15
C TYR A 107 -23.68 8.54 11.83
N ILE A 108 -23.16 7.82 12.82
CA ILE A 108 -22.07 6.86 12.62
C ILE A 108 -22.56 5.66 11.82
N LYS A 109 -23.77 5.15 12.10
CA LYS A 109 -24.40 4.08 11.29
C LYS A 109 -24.58 4.52 9.84
N ALA A 110 -25.04 5.75 9.60
CA ALA A 110 -25.19 6.30 8.25
C ALA A 110 -23.83 6.45 7.55
N ALA A 111 -22.81 6.97 8.22
CA ALA A 111 -21.46 7.09 7.68
C ALA A 111 -20.87 5.72 7.31
N MET A 112 -21.00 4.73 8.17
CA MET A 112 -20.52 3.37 7.91
C MET A 112 -21.25 2.70 6.75
N SER A 113 -22.56 2.93 6.62
CA SER A 113 -23.32 2.41 5.47
C SER A 113 -22.90 3.03 4.14
N GLY A 114 -22.38 4.25 4.15
CA GLY A 114 -21.77 4.90 2.97
C GLY A 114 -20.34 4.46 2.66
N LEU A 115 -19.57 4.07 3.68
CA LEU A 115 -18.18 3.61 3.49
C LEU A 115 -18.11 2.27 2.74
N LEU A 116 -19.06 1.38 2.95
CA LEU A 116 -19.07 0.07 2.32
C LEU A 116 -19.16 0.13 0.79
N PRO A 117 -20.14 0.84 0.19
CA PRO A 117 -20.19 1.00 -1.27
C PRO A 117 -19.01 1.81 -1.80
N MET A 118 -18.47 2.77 -1.03
CA MET A 118 -17.29 3.53 -1.42
C MET A 118 -16.04 2.63 -1.53
N SER A 119 -15.86 1.69 -0.61
CA SER A 119 -14.76 0.72 -0.68
C SER A 119 -14.85 -0.15 -1.92
N VAL A 120 -16.05 -0.62 -2.28
CA VAL A 120 -16.28 -1.39 -3.50
C VAL A 120 -15.99 -0.54 -4.74
N ALA A 121 -16.43 0.72 -4.75
CA ALA A 121 -16.18 1.65 -5.86
C ALA A 121 -14.68 1.93 -6.04
N LEU A 122 -13.91 2.07 -4.96
CA LEU A 122 -12.46 2.24 -5.02
C LEU A 122 -11.75 1.03 -5.63
N ILE A 123 -12.16 -0.19 -5.24
CA ILE A 123 -11.61 -1.42 -5.81
C ILE A 123 -11.96 -1.52 -7.30
N ALA A 124 -13.20 -1.22 -7.67
CA ALA A 124 -13.63 -1.21 -9.06
C ALA A 124 -12.87 -0.15 -9.88
N SER A 125 -12.68 1.04 -9.34
CA SER A 125 -11.88 2.10 -9.97
C SER A 125 -10.44 1.67 -10.19
N ALA A 126 -9.81 1.03 -9.20
CA ALA A 126 -8.46 0.51 -9.34
C ALA A 126 -8.38 -0.58 -10.43
N ALA A 127 -9.37 -1.48 -10.48
CA ALA A 127 -9.45 -2.48 -11.54
C ALA A 127 -9.58 -1.84 -12.93
N LEU A 128 -10.41 -0.79 -13.06
CA LEU A 128 -10.56 -0.06 -14.32
C LEU A 128 -9.26 0.67 -14.74
N LEU A 129 -8.53 1.25 -13.80
CA LEU A 129 -7.23 1.87 -14.07
C LEU A 129 -6.19 0.87 -14.57
N MET A 130 -6.27 -0.39 -14.12
CA MET A 130 -5.40 -1.46 -14.61
C MET A 130 -5.83 -2.01 -15.99
N MET A 131 -7.03 -1.69 -16.47
CA MET A 131 -7.52 -2.07 -17.78
C MET A 131 -7.02 -1.10 -18.87
N ASN A 132 -5.72 -0.86 -18.94
CA ASN A 132 -5.09 -0.04 -19.97
C ASN A 132 -4.56 -0.91 -21.13
N ARG A 133 -4.16 -0.27 -22.24
CA ARG A 133 -3.67 -0.96 -23.45
C ARG A 133 -2.40 -1.80 -23.21
N GLU A 134 -1.63 -1.52 -22.19
CA GLU A 134 -0.42 -2.26 -21.85
C GLU A 134 -0.74 -3.62 -21.22
N ASN A 135 -1.82 -3.69 -20.42
CA ASN A 135 -2.26 -4.91 -19.77
C ASN A 135 -3.22 -5.76 -20.60
N PHE A 136 -3.96 -5.11 -21.54
CA PHE A 136 -4.91 -5.75 -22.45
C PHE A 136 -4.44 -5.59 -23.90
N MET A 137 -3.35 -6.29 -24.24
CA MET A 137 -2.79 -6.22 -25.59
C MET A 137 -3.61 -6.98 -26.63
N ASP A 138 -4.30 -8.05 -26.23
CA ASP A 138 -5.00 -8.98 -27.12
C ASP A 138 -6.44 -9.27 -26.68
N TYR A 139 -7.30 -9.62 -27.64
CA TYR A 139 -8.64 -10.16 -27.38
C TYR A 139 -8.63 -11.39 -26.48
N LYS A 140 -7.53 -12.15 -26.47
CA LYS A 140 -7.31 -13.29 -25.55
C LYS A 140 -7.31 -12.86 -24.08
N SER A 141 -6.69 -11.73 -23.76
CA SER A 141 -6.65 -11.19 -22.39
C SER A 141 -8.05 -10.86 -21.86
N ILE A 142 -8.92 -10.32 -22.73
CA ILE A 142 -10.33 -10.05 -22.39
C ILE A 142 -11.08 -11.37 -22.14
N GLY A 143 -10.84 -12.39 -22.97
CA GLY A 143 -11.43 -13.72 -22.80
C GLY A 143 -11.01 -14.38 -21.50
N ILE A 144 -9.72 -14.33 -21.15
CA ILE A 144 -9.17 -14.85 -19.90
C ILE A 144 -9.76 -14.12 -18.69
N PHE A 145 -9.84 -12.80 -18.76
CA PHE A 145 -10.43 -11.98 -17.70
C PHE A 145 -11.91 -12.34 -17.47
N ALA A 146 -12.71 -12.42 -18.55
CA ALA A 146 -14.12 -12.77 -18.45
C ALA A 146 -14.32 -14.19 -17.90
N ALA A 147 -13.52 -15.16 -18.36
CA ALA A 147 -13.56 -16.53 -17.87
C ALA A 147 -13.19 -16.60 -16.38
N ALA A 148 -12.11 -15.95 -15.97
CA ALA A 148 -11.66 -15.90 -14.58
C ALA A 148 -12.72 -15.24 -13.67
N PHE A 149 -13.33 -14.15 -14.12
CA PHE A 149 -14.39 -13.47 -13.40
C PHE A 149 -15.62 -14.37 -13.21
N LEU A 150 -16.10 -15.02 -14.27
CA LEU A 150 -17.26 -15.92 -14.22
C LEU A 150 -17.00 -17.13 -13.33
N VAL A 151 -15.81 -17.73 -13.43
CA VAL A 151 -15.41 -18.88 -12.62
C VAL A 151 -15.34 -18.50 -11.13
N THR A 152 -14.75 -17.36 -10.81
CA THR A 152 -14.68 -16.89 -9.43
C THR A 152 -16.09 -16.60 -8.88
N TRP A 153 -16.95 -15.97 -9.69
CA TRP A 153 -18.30 -15.63 -9.25
C TRP A 153 -19.18 -16.87 -9.04
N LYS A 154 -19.13 -17.83 -9.97
CA LYS A 154 -20.02 -18.99 -9.93
C LYS A 154 -19.57 -20.10 -8.97
N TRP A 155 -18.26 -20.32 -8.83
CA TRP A 155 -17.71 -21.43 -8.03
C TRP A 155 -16.94 -21.00 -6.79
N ASN A 156 -16.86 -19.68 -6.48
CA ASN A 156 -16.11 -19.16 -5.32
C ASN A 156 -14.69 -19.72 -5.21
N LEU A 157 -14.03 -20.02 -6.34
CA LEU A 157 -12.68 -20.52 -6.35
C LEU A 157 -11.71 -19.47 -5.86
N HIS A 158 -10.71 -19.91 -5.07
CA HIS A 158 -9.72 -18.99 -4.52
C HIS A 158 -8.89 -18.37 -5.66
N PRO A 159 -8.72 -17.02 -5.70
CA PRO A 159 -8.03 -16.33 -6.80
C PRO A 159 -6.62 -16.85 -7.08
N ILE A 160 -5.90 -17.35 -6.05
CA ILE A 160 -4.55 -17.89 -6.19
C ILE A 160 -4.54 -19.16 -7.05
N LEU A 161 -5.57 -20.03 -6.94
CA LEU A 161 -5.70 -21.23 -7.78
C LEU A 161 -5.94 -20.85 -9.24
N LEU A 162 -6.74 -19.81 -9.48
CA LEU A 162 -7.00 -19.30 -10.82
C LEU A 162 -5.74 -18.73 -11.46
N LEU A 163 -4.94 -17.95 -10.70
CA LEU A 163 -3.68 -17.41 -11.17
C LEU A 163 -2.66 -18.49 -11.49
N SER A 164 -2.58 -19.57 -10.68
CA SER A 164 -1.68 -20.68 -10.96
C SER A 164 -2.08 -21.44 -12.24
N LEU A 165 -3.37 -21.53 -12.55
CA LEU A 165 -3.91 -22.20 -13.73
C LEU A 165 -3.70 -21.39 -15.02
N ILE A 166 -3.68 -20.07 -14.93
CA ILE A 166 -3.41 -19.16 -16.05
C ILE A 166 -1.90 -19.07 -16.36
N HIS A 167 -1.04 -19.34 -15.38
CA HIS A 167 0.43 -19.24 -15.52
C HIS A 167 1.08 -20.51 -16.11
N ILE A 168 0.33 -21.61 -16.20
CA ILE A 168 0.75 -22.85 -16.89
C ILE A 168 0.33 -22.79 -18.34
#